data_d208e4be9715a6b5a4510d034899116c
#
_entry.id   d208e4be9715a6b5a4510d034899116c
#
_cell.length_a   1.000
_cell.length_b   1.000
_cell.length_c   1.000
_cell.angle_alpha   90.00
_cell.angle_beta   90.00
_cell.angle_gamma   90.00
#
_symmetry.space_group_name_H-M   'P 1'
#
loop_
_entity.id
_entity.type
_entity.pdbx_description
1 polymer ?
#
loop_
_entity_poly.entity_id
_entity_poly.type
_entity_poly.pdbx_seq_one_letter_code
_entity_poly.pdbx_strand_id
1 'polypeptide(L)'
;MLSNKNISPVATGGGKLRRSNLELYRIIVMILIVAHHFVVNSGLMYIITEEPATSKSLYLWLLGMWGKTGINCFVLITGYFMCRSNITLRKFLKLFLEVIFYNIVVWSIFVATGYEDFSFKTMIKDISPITSIHDGFTSCFLIFYLFIPFLNVLINNLDKKKHMQLVALCLFAYSVLGTIPGIHVMFNYVTWFCILYFVSSYIRIHGLFPNIKNGQWGLLTLLAVVVSMMSVLCVIYLHVNFGIKLAPYKLVSDSNALMAVVVAVCSFMYFKD
;
A
#
# COMPACT_ATOMS: atom_id res chain seq x y z
N MET A 1 34.87 -18.61 -54.16
CA MET A 1 34.91 -19.11 -52.76
C MET A 1 35.07 -17.89 -51.87
N LEU A 2 33.98 -17.35 -51.34
CA LEU A 2 33.98 -16.23 -50.42
C LEU A 2 33.44 -16.72 -49.08
N SER A 3 34.31 -16.70 -48.07
CA SER A 3 34.08 -17.13 -46.71
C SER A 3 33.10 -16.16 -46.02
N ASN A 4 31.96 -16.70 -45.62
CA ASN A 4 30.98 -15.99 -44.79
C ASN A 4 31.49 -15.93 -43.33
N LYS A 5 31.97 -14.77 -42.87
CA LYS A 5 32.24 -14.53 -41.46
C LYS A 5 30.92 -14.32 -40.72
N ASN A 6 30.53 -15.32 -39.94
CA ASN A 6 29.48 -15.17 -38.92
C ASN A 6 29.90 -14.12 -37.90
N ILE A 7 29.25 -12.96 -37.93
CA ILE A 7 29.32 -11.95 -36.88
C ILE A 7 28.35 -12.38 -35.81
N SER A 8 28.88 -12.90 -34.69
CA SER A 8 28.12 -13.16 -33.50
C SER A 8 27.61 -11.80 -32.92
N PRO A 9 26.33 -11.67 -32.53
CA PRO A 9 25.88 -10.46 -31.91
C PRO A 9 26.55 -10.27 -30.54
N VAL A 10 27.14 -9.10 -30.33
CA VAL A 10 27.71 -8.64 -29.07
C VAL A 10 26.61 -8.69 -28.01
N ALA A 11 26.82 -9.49 -26.97
CA ALA A 11 25.98 -9.52 -25.79
C ALA A 11 26.05 -8.17 -25.08
N THR A 12 25.07 -7.30 -25.34
CA THR A 12 24.85 -6.09 -24.56
C THR A 12 24.40 -6.48 -23.16
N GLY A 13 25.10 -5.96 -22.17
CA GLY A 13 24.98 -6.28 -20.76
C GLY A 13 23.56 -6.37 -20.23
N GLY A 14 23.27 -7.44 -19.47
CA GLY A 14 21.98 -7.74 -18.87
C GLY A 14 21.53 -6.74 -17.79
N GLY A 15 21.19 -5.52 -18.20
CA GLY A 15 20.41 -4.59 -17.39
C GLY A 15 19.01 -5.21 -17.19
N LYS A 16 18.59 -5.45 -15.93
CA LYS A 16 17.21 -5.80 -15.61
C LYS A 16 16.30 -4.81 -16.32
N LEU A 17 15.49 -5.26 -17.27
CA LEU A 17 14.45 -4.44 -17.91
C LEU A 17 13.62 -3.78 -16.83
N ARG A 18 13.74 -2.47 -16.71
CA ARG A 18 13.03 -1.66 -15.73
C ARG A 18 11.57 -1.57 -16.20
N ARG A 19 10.64 -1.99 -15.34
CA ARG A 19 9.21 -1.95 -15.68
C ARG A 19 8.67 -0.54 -15.42
N SER A 20 8.69 0.31 -16.43
CA SER A 20 8.27 1.71 -16.37
C SER A 20 6.85 1.88 -15.83
N ASN A 21 5.93 0.97 -16.15
CA ASN A 21 4.55 1.02 -15.65
C ASN A 21 4.48 0.91 -14.13
N LEU A 22 5.27 0.03 -13.50
CA LEU A 22 5.29 -0.10 -12.06
C LEU A 22 6.00 1.07 -11.36
N GLU A 23 6.97 1.72 -12.01
CA GLU A 23 7.57 2.95 -11.48
C GLU A 23 6.56 4.11 -11.53
N LEU A 24 5.83 4.26 -12.64
CA LEU A 24 4.73 5.23 -12.73
C LEU A 24 3.66 4.96 -11.66
N TYR A 25 3.29 3.70 -11.47
CA TYR A 25 2.33 3.31 -10.44
C TYR A 25 2.81 3.70 -9.04
N ARG A 26 4.08 3.50 -8.70
CA ARG A 26 4.66 3.96 -7.43
C ARG A 26 4.54 5.46 -7.24
N ILE A 27 4.80 6.25 -8.28
CA ILE A 27 4.69 7.72 -8.22
C ILE A 27 3.23 8.11 -7.94
N ILE A 28 2.28 7.55 -8.67
CA ILE A 28 0.84 7.81 -8.45
C ILE A 28 0.45 7.47 -7.00
N VAL A 29 0.84 6.30 -6.52
CA VAL A 29 0.54 5.84 -5.16
C VAL A 29 1.15 6.79 -4.11
N MET A 30 2.38 7.27 -4.31
CA MET A 30 3.02 8.25 -3.41
C MET A 30 2.23 9.56 -3.37
N ILE A 31 1.79 10.08 -4.51
CA ILE A 31 0.97 11.30 -4.58
C ILE A 31 -0.34 11.11 -3.79
N LEU A 32 -0.99 9.95 -3.90
CA LEU A 32 -2.22 9.64 -3.16
C LEU A 32 -1.97 9.58 -1.63
N ILE A 33 -0.84 9.02 -1.20
CA ILE A 33 -0.45 8.99 0.22
C ILE A 33 -0.18 10.41 0.74
N VAL A 34 0.54 11.24 -0.02
CA VAL A 34 0.81 12.64 0.33
C VAL A 34 -0.50 13.44 0.43
N ALA A 35 -1.41 13.28 -0.53
CA ALA A 35 -2.72 13.92 -0.52
C ALA A 35 -3.56 13.53 0.72
N HIS A 36 -3.53 12.25 1.10
CA HIS A 36 -4.17 11.78 2.33
C HIS A 36 -3.58 12.46 3.57
N HIS A 37 -2.26 12.44 3.71
CA HIS A 37 -1.60 13.06 4.86
C HIS A 37 -1.81 14.57 4.93
N PHE A 38 -1.89 15.24 3.78
CA PHE A 38 -2.28 16.65 3.72
C PHE A 38 -3.67 16.86 4.34
N VAL A 39 -4.67 16.07 3.95
CA VAL A 39 -6.04 16.22 4.48
C VAL A 39 -6.11 15.91 5.97
N VAL A 40 -5.48 14.81 6.43
CA VAL A 40 -5.66 14.34 7.81
C VAL A 40 -4.76 15.04 8.83
N ASN A 41 -3.63 15.63 8.42
CA ASN A 41 -2.63 16.19 9.33
C ASN A 41 -2.57 17.75 9.32
N SER A 42 -3.28 18.43 8.40
CA SER A 42 -3.21 19.89 8.25
C SER A 42 -4.32 20.65 8.99
N GLY A 43 -5.05 20.00 9.92
CA GLY A 43 -6.19 20.60 10.62
C GLY A 43 -7.49 20.65 9.79
N LEU A 44 -7.45 20.25 8.52
CA LEU A 44 -8.63 20.23 7.63
C LEU A 44 -9.71 19.25 8.09
N MET A 45 -9.34 18.21 8.85
CA MET A 45 -10.30 17.25 9.41
C MET A 45 -11.36 17.93 10.28
N TYR A 46 -11.00 18.96 11.04
CA TYR A 46 -11.96 19.72 11.82
C TYR A 46 -13.04 20.36 10.92
N ILE A 47 -12.61 21.06 9.87
CA ILE A 47 -13.51 21.76 8.93
C ILE A 47 -14.46 20.76 8.24
N ILE A 48 -13.94 19.65 7.75
CA ILE A 48 -14.75 18.67 7.01
C ILE A 48 -15.66 17.84 7.90
N THR A 49 -15.40 17.76 9.20
CA THR A 49 -16.30 17.09 10.16
C THR A 49 -17.43 17.99 10.62
N GLU A 50 -17.19 19.28 10.82
CA GLU A 50 -18.22 20.26 11.21
C GLU A 50 -19.23 20.50 10.07
N GLU A 51 -18.76 20.63 8.83
CA GLU A 51 -19.59 20.86 7.66
C GLU A 51 -19.32 19.82 6.54
N PRO A 52 -19.73 18.55 6.73
CA PRO A 52 -19.31 17.46 5.87
C PRO A 52 -19.86 17.50 4.44
N ALA A 53 -20.98 18.20 4.21
CA ALA A 53 -21.68 18.23 2.92
C ALA A 53 -21.38 19.45 2.05
N THR A 54 -20.49 20.36 2.47
CA THR A 54 -20.08 21.48 1.60
C THR A 54 -19.24 20.98 0.43
N SER A 55 -19.27 21.69 -0.70
CA SER A 55 -18.46 21.31 -1.88
C SER A 55 -16.97 21.21 -1.55
N LYS A 56 -16.45 22.08 -0.67
CA LYS A 56 -15.08 22.04 -0.20
C LYS A 56 -14.81 20.78 0.62
N SER A 57 -15.69 20.44 1.54
CA SER A 57 -15.57 19.23 2.36
C SER A 57 -15.66 17.96 1.54
N LEU A 58 -16.60 17.88 0.59
CA LEU A 58 -16.72 16.75 -0.33
C LEU A 58 -15.45 16.54 -1.14
N TYR A 59 -14.86 17.62 -1.69
CA TYR A 59 -13.58 17.53 -2.38
C TYR A 59 -12.46 16.98 -1.48
N LEU A 60 -12.34 17.49 -0.25
CA LEU A 60 -11.31 17.03 0.70
C LEU A 60 -11.55 15.58 1.14
N TRP A 61 -12.81 15.17 1.35
CA TRP A 61 -13.14 13.76 1.62
C TRP A 61 -12.66 12.86 0.49
N LEU A 62 -12.94 13.21 -0.77
CA LEU A 62 -12.52 12.42 -1.94
C LEU A 62 -11.01 12.47 -2.17
N LEU A 63 -10.33 13.57 -1.85
CA LEU A 63 -8.88 13.68 -1.95
C LEU A 63 -8.18 12.84 -0.89
N GLY A 64 -8.67 12.84 0.34
CA GLY A 64 -8.05 12.18 1.49
C GLY A 64 -8.31 10.69 1.61
N MET A 65 -9.25 10.10 0.87
CA MET A 65 -9.67 8.70 1.07
C MET A 65 -8.66 7.64 0.65
N TRP A 66 -7.62 7.99 -0.12
CA TRP A 66 -6.77 7.02 -0.82
C TRP A 66 -5.52 6.56 -0.06
N GLY A 67 -5.20 7.15 1.09
CA GLY A 67 -3.94 6.87 1.79
C GLY A 67 -3.74 5.41 2.16
N LYS A 68 -4.78 4.78 2.69
CA LYS A 68 -4.72 3.36 3.10
C LYS A 68 -4.72 2.40 1.90
N THR A 69 -5.43 2.75 0.83
CA THR A 69 -5.32 2.06 -0.47
C THR A 69 -3.89 2.16 -1.00
N GLY A 70 -3.25 3.33 -0.90
CA GLY A 70 -1.86 3.53 -1.29
C GLY A 70 -0.88 2.62 -0.55
N ILE A 71 -1.07 2.43 0.75
CA ILE A 71 -0.31 1.46 1.55
C ILE A 71 -0.41 0.05 0.96
N ASN A 72 -1.63 -0.40 0.66
CA ASN A 72 -1.86 -1.72 0.05
C ASN A 72 -1.12 -1.86 -1.29
N CYS A 73 -1.21 -0.85 -2.15
CA CYS A 73 -0.50 -0.84 -3.43
C CYS A 73 1.01 -0.98 -3.27
N PHE A 74 1.61 -0.27 -2.32
CA PHE A 74 3.04 -0.34 -2.02
C PHE A 74 3.47 -1.74 -1.58
N VAL A 75 2.70 -2.35 -0.68
CA VAL A 75 3.00 -3.69 -0.17
C VAL A 75 2.81 -4.75 -1.25
N LEU A 76 1.78 -4.62 -2.10
CA LEU A 76 1.59 -5.52 -3.25
C LEU A 76 2.77 -5.47 -4.22
N ILE A 77 3.27 -4.27 -4.57
CA ILE A 77 4.48 -4.13 -5.39
C ILE A 77 5.67 -4.81 -4.73
N THR A 78 5.88 -4.56 -3.43
CA THR A 78 6.99 -5.14 -2.68
C THR A 78 6.91 -6.66 -2.66
N GLY A 79 5.78 -7.23 -2.29
CA GLY A 79 5.61 -8.68 -2.21
C GLY A 79 5.75 -9.36 -3.57
N TYR A 80 5.29 -8.73 -4.65
CA TYR A 80 5.43 -9.25 -6.02
C TYR A 80 6.89 -9.44 -6.44
N PHE A 81 7.79 -8.55 -6.00
CA PHE A 81 9.22 -8.70 -6.30
C PHE A 81 9.96 -9.54 -5.26
N MET A 82 9.63 -9.39 -3.99
CA MET A 82 10.36 -10.02 -2.90
C MET A 82 10.11 -11.52 -2.77
N CYS A 83 8.97 -12.03 -3.25
CA CYS A 83 8.69 -13.47 -3.26
C CYS A 83 9.63 -14.30 -4.17
N ARG A 84 10.39 -13.64 -5.04
CA ARG A 84 11.42 -14.23 -5.89
C ARG A 84 12.83 -13.69 -5.60
N SER A 85 13.00 -13.01 -4.48
CA SER A 85 14.26 -12.38 -4.08
C SER A 85 14.78 -12.99 -2.79
N ASN A 86 16.10 -13.16 -2.70
CA ASN A 86 16.74 -13.49 -1.44
C ASN A 86 16.95 -12.22 -0.60
N ILE A 87 16.35 -12.21 0.59
CA ILE A 87 16.55 -11.16 1.58
C ILE A 87 17.81 -11.52 2.38
N THR A 88 18.76 -10.61 2.39
CA THR A 88 20.00 -10.73 3.19
C THR A 88 20.02 -9.66 4.27
N LEU A 89 20.72 -9.91 5.35
CA LEU A 89 20.95 -8.94 6.42
C LEU A 89 21.48 -7.60 5.86
N ARG A 90 22.37 -7.67 4.87
CA ARG A 90 22.91 -6.47 4.21
C ARG A 90 21.82 -5.61 3.56
N LYS A 91 20.83 -6.24 2.91
CA LYS A 91 19.70 -5.52 2.29
C LYS A 91 18.81 -4.89 3.35
N PHE A 92 18.55 -5.60 4.45
CA PHE A 92 17.81 -5.06 5.59
C PHE A 92 18.53 -3.87 6.23
N LEU A 93 19.82 -4.02 6.54
CA LEU A 93 20.60 -2.92 7.14
C LEU A 93 20.67 -1.70 6.22
N LYS A 94 20.76 -1.90 4.90
CA LYS A 94 20.70 -0.78 3.95
C LYS A 94 19.37 -0.02 4.07
N LEU A 95 18.24 -0.73 4.07
CA LEU A 95 16.91 -0.11 4.21
C LEU A 95 16.78 0.59 5.59
N PHE A 96 17.21 -0.05 6.66
CA PHE A 96 17.16 0.47 8.02
C PHE A 96 17.96 1.76 8.17
N LEU A 97 19.20 1.77 7.67
CA LEU A 97 20.06 2.96 7.69
C LEU A 97 19.54 4.08 6.77
N GLU A 98 18.92 3.73 5.66
CA GLU A 98 18.28 4.71 4.77
C GLU A 98 17.13 5.43 5.48
N VAL A 99 16.30 4.72 6.24
CA VAL A 99 15.24 5.32 7.06
C VAL A 99 15.83 6.26 8.12
N ILE A 100 16.85 5.82 8.87
CA ILE A 100 17.51 6.66 9.86
C ILE A 100 18.09 7.93 9.22
N PHE A 101 18.75 7.79 8.07
CA PHE A 101 19.33 8.93 7.36
C PHE A 101 18.26 9.98 7.02
N TYR A 102 17.14 9.57 6.43
CA TYR A 102 16.06 10.52 6.12
C TYR A 102 15.42 11.12 7.36
N ASN A 103 15.23 10.35 8.42
CA ASN A 103 14.72 10.87 9.68
C ASN A 103 15.66 11.96 10.26
N ILE A 104 16.98 11.72 10.23
CA ILE A 104 17.98 12.72 10.67
C ILE A 104 17.89 13.99 9.81
N VAL A 105 17.81 13.85 8.48
CA VAL A 105 17.73 15.00 7.57
C VAL A 105 16.47 15.82 7.84
N VAL A 106 15.29 15.17 7.94
CA VAL A 106 14.03 15.86 8.19
C VAL A 106 14.03 16.55 9.56
N TRP A 107 14.45 15.84 10.62
CA TRP A 107 14.58 16.41 11.95
C TRP A 107 15.51 17.62 11.98
N SER A 108 16.69 17.52 11.33
CA SER A 108 17.65 18.62 11.27
C SER A 108 17.08 19.86 10.56
N ILE A 109 16.28 19.67 9.51
CA ILE A 109 15.61 20.79 8.81
C ILE A 109 14.59 21.44 9.75
N PHE A 110 13.76 20.70 10.47
CA PHE A 110 12.76 21.25 11.37
C PHE A 110 13.37 22.05 12.52
N VAL A 111 14.45 21.55 13.11
CA VAL A 111 15.22 22.29 14.13
C VAL A 111 15.89 23.53 13.54
N ALA A 112 16.54 23.41 12.38
CA ALA A 112 17.23 24.55 11.75
C ALA A 112 16.28 25.66 11.29
N THR A 113 15.02 25.34 10.96
CA THR A 113 14.00 26.31 10.56
C THR A 113 13.24 26.91 11.76
N GLY A 114 13.52 26.44 12.99
CA GLY A 114 12.81 26.86 14.19
C GLY A 114 11.37 26.35 14.28
N TYR A 115 11.00 25.33 13.47
CA TYR A 115 9.71 24.68 13.54
C TYR A 115 9.58 23.81 14.81
N GLU A 116 10.68 23.21 15.24
CA GLU A 116 10.79 22.46 16.48
C GLU A 116 11.98 22.95 17.31
N ASP A 117 11.80 23.01 18.63
CA ASP A 117 12.89 23.29 19.56
C ASP A 117 13.81 22.09 19.70
N PHE A 118 15.11 22.35 19.77
CA PHE A 118 16.10 21.28 20.00
C PHE A 118 15.86 20.62 21.37
N SER A 119 15.60 19.32 21.33
CA SER A 119 15.52 18.48 22.54
C SER A 119 16.14 17.12 22.25
N PHE A 120 17.04 16.66 23.12
CA PHE A 120 17.68 15.35 22.95
C PHE A 120 16.68 14.19 23.03
N LYS A 121 15.60 14.34 23.82
CA LYS A 121 14.54 13.35 23.94
C LYS A 121 13.71 13.24 22.64
N THR A 122 13.34 14.37 22.06
CA THR A 122 12.61 14.40 20.78
C THR A 122 13.49 13.89 19.65
N MET A 123 14.77 14.29 19.63
CA MET A 123 15.73 13.78 18.65
C MET A 123 15.79 12.26 18.60
N ILE A 124 15.95 11.59 19.74
CA ILE A 124 16.00 10.11 19.78
C ILE A 124 14.69 9.50 19.28
N LYS A 125 13.54 10.08 19.67
CA LYS A 125 12.22 9.60 19.25
C LYS A 125 12.02 9.75 17.74
N ASP A 126 12.36 10.91 17.18
CA ASP A 126 12.05 11.25 15.79
C ASP A 126 13.05 10.60 14.80
N ILE A 127 14.31 10.40 15.23
CA ILE A 127 15.29 9.66 14.46
C ILE A 127 15.04 8.15 14.50
N SER A 128 14.36 7.66 15.54
CA SER A 128 14.11 6.21 15.67
C SER A 128 13.32 5.66 14.47
N PRO A 129 13.80 4.61 13.80
CA PRO A 129 13.09 3.99 12.69
C PRO A 129 11.92 3.11 13.16
N ILE A 130 11.84 2.82 14.46
CA ILE A 130 10.77 2.00 15.06
C ILE A 130 10.10 2.82 16.17
N THR A 131 8.94 3.39 15.85
CA THR A 131 8.15 4.23 16.77
C THR A 131 6.85 3.56 17.18
N SER A 132 6.21 2.79 16.29
CA SER A 132 4.96 2.08 16.57
C SER A 132 4.90 0.80 15.74
N ILE A 133 4.57 -0.33 16.39
CA ILE A 133 4.36 -1.63 15.71
C ILE A 133 2.86 -1.85 15.41
N HIS A 134 1.99 -0.94 15.84
CA HIS A 134 0.55 -1.03 15.61
C HIS A 134 0.14 -0.40 14.27
N ASP A 135 0.46 0.88 14.07
CA ASP A 135 -0.06 1.75 13.01
C ASP A 135 1.04 2.55 12.28
N GLY A 136 2.27 2.51 12.76
CA GLY A 136 3.43 3.14 12.10
C GLY A 136 3.84 2.37 10.85
N PHE A 137 3.58 2.91 9.66
CA PHE A 137 3.90 2.25 8.39
C PHE A 137 5.37 1.80 8.32
N THR A 138 6.31 2.70 8.56
CA THR A 138 7.76 2.42 8.44
C THR A 138 8.21 1.35 9.43
N SER A 139 7.81 1.46 10.70
CA SER A 139 8.13 0.48 11.75
C SER A 139 7.61 -0.91 11.40
N CYS A 140 6.35 -0.99 11.01
CA CYS A 140 5.71 -2.24 10.63
C CYS A 140 6.31 -2.82 9.34
N PHE A 141 6.71 -1.97 8.39
CA PHE A 141 7.33 -2.41 7.15
C PHE A 141 8.72 -2.99 7.40
N LEU A 142 9.53 -2.39 8.26
CA LEU A 142 10.85 -2.93 8.64
C LEU A 142 10.72 -4.30 9.31
N ILE A 143 9.75 -4.46 10.22
CA ILE A 143 9.50 -5.75 10.86
C ILE A 143 8.97 -6.77 9.86
N PHE A 144 7.98 -6.39 9.05
CA PHE A 144 7.48 -7.25 7.96
C PHE A 144 8.61 -7.71 7.02
N TYR A 145 9.55 -6.82 6.70
CA TYR A 145 10.69 -7.16 5.84
C TYR A 145 11.53 -8.32 6.40
N LEU A 146 11.67 -8.41 7.72
CA LEU A 146 12.35 -9.52 8.40
C LEU A 146 11.55 -10.84 8.33
N PHE A 147 10.23 -10.79 8.18
CA PHE A 147 9.40 -11.98 8.00
C PHE A 147 9.48 -12.57 6.58
N ILE A 148 9.87 -11.78 5.57
CA ILE A 148 9.84 -12.21 4.17
C ILE A 148 10.60 -13.53 3.91
N PRO A 149 11.79 -13.81 4.47
CA PRO A 149 12.46 -15.09 4.27
C PRO A 149 11.60 -16.29 4.71
N PHE A 150 10.91 -16.18 5.86
CA PHE A 150 10.05 -17.22 6.41
C PHE A 150 8.77 -17.36 5.58
N LEU A 151 8.19 -16.24 5.15
CA LEU A 151 7.05 -16.23 4.24
C LEU A 151 7.40 -16.88 2.90
N ASN A 152 8.63 -16.67 2.39
CA ASN A 152 9.14 -17.34 1.18
C ASN A 152 9.21 -18.85 1.36
N VAL A 153 9.66 -19.35 2.50
CA VAL A 153 9.65 -20.80 2.79
C VAL A 153 8.21 -21.32 2.77
N LEU A 154 7.27 -20.61 3.42
CA LEU A 154 5.87 -21.02 3.44
C LEU A 154 5.28 -21.09 2.03
N ILE A 155 5.33 -20.00 1.25
CA ILE A 155 4.69 -19.95 -0.08
C ILE A 155 5.30 -20.93 -1.08
N ASN A 156 6.59 -21.23 -0.97
CA ASN A 156 7.26 -22.21 -1.86
C ASN A 156 6.87 -23.66 -1.55
N ASN A 157 6.35 -23.94 -0.36
CA ASN A 157 5.85 -25.25 0.04
C ASN A 157 4.32 -25.42 -0.17
N LEU A 158 3.63 -24.37 -0.66
CA LEU A 158 2.21 -24.42 -0.96
C LEU A 158 1.97 -24.73 -2.45
N ASP A 159 1.08 -25.67 -2.72
CA ASP A 159 0.52 -25.82 -4.06
C ASP A 159 -0.45 -24.65 -4.39
N LYS A 160 -0.81 -24.50 -5.66
CA LYS A 160 -1.70 -23.44 -6.13
C LYS A 160 -3.02 -23.37 -5.37
N LYS A 161 -3.63 -24.55 -5.06
CA LYS A 161 -4.92 -24.65 -4.38
C LYS A 161 -4.82 -24.19 -2.92
N LYS A 162 -3.83 -24.68 -2.20
CA LYS A 162 -3.59 -24.30 -0.80
C LYS A 162 -3.20 -22.84 -0.67
N HIS A 163 -2.38 -22.32 -1.58
CA HIS A 163 -2.02 -20.90 -1.59
C HIS A 163 -3.28 -20.03 -1.80
N MET A 164 -4.15 -20.38 -2.76
CA MET A 164 -5.42 -19.68 -2.98
C MET A 164 -6.34 -19.77 -1.77
N GLN A 165 -6.45 -20.93 -1.11
CA GLN A 165 -7.24 -21.11 0.10
C GLN A 165 -6.73 -20.23 1.25
N LEU A 166 -5.41 -20.14 1.43
CA LEU A 166 -4.80 -19.25 2.42
C LEU A 166 -5.14 -17.79 2.14
N VAL A 167 -4.97 -17.32 0.90
CA VAL A 167 -5.34 -15.96 0.49
C VAL A 167 -6.83 -15.70 0.74
N ALA A 168 -7.71 -16.61 0.31
CA ALA A 168 -9.15 -16.46 0.48
C ALA A 168 -9.54 -16.39 1.96
N LEU A 169 -8.98 -17.28 2.81
CA LEU A 169 -9.24 -17.29 4.24
C LEU A 169 -8.77 -15.99 4.91
N CYS A 170 -7.56 -15.54 4.60
CA CYS A 170 -7.02 -14.29 5.14
C CYS A 170 -7.86 -13.06 4.72
N LEU A 171 -8.23 -12.96 3.45
CA LEU A 171 -9.06 -11.85 2.97
C LEU A 171 -10.48 -11.93 3.54
N PHE A 172 -11.05 -13.12 3.67
CA PHE A 172 -12.35 -13.28 4.33
C PHE A 172 -12.29 -12.80 5.78
N ALA A 173 -11.35 -13.32 6.56
CA ALA A 173 -11.24 -13.03 7.99
C ALA A 173 -10.92 -11.55 8.27
N TYR A 174 -10.00 -10.94 7.53
CA TYR A 174 -9.52 -9.59 7.83
C TYR A 174 -10.20 -8.50 7.00
N SER A 175 -10.57 -8.78 5.74
CA SER A 175 -11.14 -7.78 4.85
C SER A 175 -12.67 -7.86 4.81
N VAL A 176 -13.24 -9.03 4.51
CA VAL A 176 -14.70 -9.15 4.42
C VAL A 176 -15.34 -8.93 5.78
N LEU A 177 -14.94 -9.69 6.80
CA LEU A 177 -15.50 -9.53 8.16
C LEU A 177 -15.16 -8.16 8.76
N GLY A 178 -13.96 -7.62 8.53
CA GLY A 178 -13.56 -6.30 9.01
C GLY A 178 -14.34 -5.13 8.38
N THR A 179 -14.93 -5.33 7.22
CA THR A 179 -15.76 -4.31 6.55
C THR A 179 -17.21 -4.31 7.08
N ILE A 180 -17.70 -5.42 7.64
CA ILE A 180 -19.06 -5.55 8.15
C ILE A 180 -19.23 -4.69 9.41
N PRO A 181 -20.22 -3.76 9.45
CA PRO A 181 -20.51 -3.00 10.65
C PRO A 181 -20.87 -3.92 11.83
N GLY A 182 -20.30 -3.64 13.00
CA GLY A 182 -20.52 -4.43 14.22
C GLY A 182 -19.56 -5.59 14.42
N ILE A 183 -18.76 -5.98 13.41
CA ILE A 183 -17.68 -6.95 13.59
C ILE A 183 -16.36 -6.18 13.77
N HIS A 184 -15.73 -6.39 14.93
CA HIS A 184 -14.44 -5.78 15.23
C HIS A 184 -13.32 -6.78 14.92
N VAL A 185 -12.56 -6.50 13.88
CA VAL A 185 -11.35 -7.26 13.52
C VAL A 185 -10.13 -6.44 13.94
N MET A 186 -9.43 -6.92 14.97
CA MET A 186 -8.16 -6.29 15.37
C MET A 186 -7.03 -6.80 14.48
N PHE A 187 -6.23 -5.88 13.97
CA PHE A 187 -5.01 -6.18 13.22
C PHE A 187 -3.96 -5.10 13.45
N ASN A 188 -2.70 -5.44 13.20
CA ASN A 188 -1.62 -4.47 13.04
C ASN A 188 -1.09 -4.53 11.60
N TYR A 189 -0.34 -3.51 11.20
CA TYR A 189 0.19 -3.47 9.85
C TYR A 189 1.19 -4.58 9.53
N VAL A 190 1.91 -5.15 10.51
CA VAL A 190 2.82 -6.28 10.25
C VAL A 190 2.02 -7.48 9.73
N THR A 191 0.96 -7.86 10.45
CA THR A 191 0.07 -8.97 10.05
C THR A 191 -0.59 -8.68 8.70
N TRP A 192 -1.09 -7.45 8.52
CA TRP A 192 -1.74 -7.06 7.27
C TRP A 192 -0.79 -7.11 6.07
N PHE A 193 0.46 -6.67 6.24
CA PHE A 193 1.48 -6.75 5.18
C PHE A 193 1.83 -8.20 4.83
N CYS A 194 1.83 -9.11 5.80
CA CYS A 194 1.97 -10.55 5.52
C CYS A 194 0.79 -11.07 4.67
N ILE A 195 -0.45 -10.63 4.93
CA ILE A 195 -1.62 -11.02 4.13
C ILE A 195 -1.49 -10.49 2.69
N LEU A 196 -1.16 -9.22 2.52
CA LEU A 196 -0.93 -8.63 1.20
C LEU A 196 0.24 -9.30 0.46
N TYR A 197 1.23 -9.79 1.21
CA TYR A 197 2.33 -10.58 0.65
C TYR A 197 1.83 -11.92 0.09
N PHE A 198 0.92 -12.62 0.76
CA PHE A 198 0.31 -13.82 0.20
C PHE A 198 -0.49 -13.52 -1.07
N VAL A 199 -1.22 -12.41 -1.11
CA VAL A 199 -1.94 -11.97 -2.33
C VAL A 199 -0.97 -11.71 -3.47
N SER A 200 0.06 -10.90 -3.25
CA SER A 200 1.00 -10.49 -4.29
C SER A 200 1.90 -11.64 -4.76
N SER A 201 2.30 -12.54 -3.86
CA SER A 201 3.06 -13.74 -4.20
C SER A 201 2.20 -14.74 -4.99
N TYR A 202 0.91 -14.88 -4.65
CA TYR A 202 -0.02 -15.67 -5.46
C TYR A 202 -0.12 -15.12 -6.89
N ILE A 203 -0.29 -13.81 -7.05
CA ILE A 203 -0.31 -13.15 -8.35
C ILE A 203 0.98 -13.43 -9.14
N ARG A 204 2.13 -13.39 -8.47
CA ARG A 204 3.44 -13.58 -9.10
C ARG A 204 3.70 -15.01 -9.53
N ILE A 205 3.30 -15.98 -8.71
CA ILE A 205 3.65 -17.41 -8.89
C ILE A 205 2.62 -18.11 -9.76
N HIS A 206 1.34 -17.85 -9.55
CA HIS A 206 0.25 -18.61 -10.15
C HIS A 206 -0.58 -17.82 -11.17
N GLY A 207 -0.43 -16.48 -11.18
CA GLY A 207 -1.32 -15.58 -11.92
C GLY A 207 -2.69 -15.45 -11.27
N LEU A 208 -3.32 -14.29 -11.46
CA LEU A 208 -4.67 -14.01 -11.01
C LEU A 208 -5.56 -13.82 -12.25
N PHE A 209 -6.59 -14.66 -12.42
CA PHE A 209 -7.56 -14.60 -13.51
C PHE A 209 -6.91 -14.39 -14.90
N PRO A 210 -6.19 -15.41 -15.45
CA PRO A 210 -5.40 -15.25 -16.67
C PRO A 210 -6.22 -14.87 -17.91
N ASN A 211 -7.54 -15.09 -17.87
CA ASN A 211 -8.46 -14.76 -18.97
C ASN A 211 -8.85 -13.26 -19.01
N ILE A 212 -8.57 -12.50 -17.97
CA ILE A 212 -8.87 -11.07 -17.92
C ILE A 212 -7.74 -10.29 -18.60
N LYS A 213 -8.09 -9.55 -19.66
CA LYS A 213 -7.14 -8.71 -20.41
C LYS A 213 -6.80 -7.44 -19.62
N ASN A 214 -5.64 -6.82 -19.92
CA ASN A 214 -5.18 -5.62 -19.23
C ASN A 214 -6.20 -4.46 -19.30
N GLY A 215 -6.84 -4.21 -20.44
CA GLY A 215 -7.89 -3.19 -20.55
C GLY A 215 -9.12 -3.46 -19.66
N GLN A 216 -9.45 -4.73 -19.39
CA GLN A 216 -10.51 -5.08 -18.44
C GLN A 216 -10.10 -4.82 -17.00
N TRP A 217 -8.82 -5.03 -16.64
CA TRP A 217 -8.28 -4.61 -15.34
C TRP A 217 -8.35 -3.10 -15.16
N GLY A 218 -8.08 -2.32 -16.20
CA GLY A 218 -8.26 -0.87 -16.20
C GLY A 218 -9.71 -0.46 -15.93
N LEU A 219 -10.68 -1.10 -16.61
CA LEU A 219 -12.10 -0.88 -16.38
C LEU A 219 -12.53 -1.27 -14.96
N LEU A 220 -12.09 -2.42 -14.47
CA LEU A 220 -12.37 -2.86 -13.09
C LEU A 220 -11.77 -1.89 -12.06
N THR A 221 -10.58 -1.35 -12.31
CA THR A 221 -9.98 -0.31 -11.46
C THR A 221 -10.85 0.94 -11.44
N LEU A 222 -11.28 1.43 -12.60
CA LEU A 222 -12.15 2.61 -12.69
C LEU A 222 -13.45 2.38 -11.95
N LEU A 223 -14.11 1.24 -12.15
CA LEU A 223 -15.35 0.88 -11.45
C LEU A 223 -15.13 0.81 -9.94
N ALA A 224 -14.06 0.17 -9.47
CA ALA A 224 -13.74 0.09 -8.04
C ALA A 224 -13.48 1.48 -7.43
N VAL A 225 -12.80 2.36 -8.14
CA VAL A 225 -12.57 3.76 -7.73
C VAL A 225 -13.90 4.50 -7.63
N VAL A 226 -14.75 4.42 -8.65
CA VAL A 226 -16.07 5.09 -8.66
C VAL A 226 -16.94 4.57 -7.51
N VAL A 227 -17.03 3.25 -7.31
CA VAL A 227 -17.80 2.66 -6.21
C VAL A 227 -17.26 3.11 -4.85
N SER A 228 -15.94 3.19 -4.69
CA SER A 228 -15.31 3.71 -3.46
C SER A 228 -15.68 5.17 -3.20
N MET A 229 -15.62 6.03 -4.22
CA MET A 229 -16.04 7.44 -4.11
C MET A 229 -17.52 7.55 -3.76
N MET A 230 -18.37 6.80 -4.44
CA MET A 230 -19.82 6.78 -4.18
C MET A 230 -20.13 6.27 -2.77
N SER A 231 -19.37 5.31 -2.24
CA SER A 231 -19.57 4.83 -0.87
C SER A 231 -19.29 5.92 0.18
N VAL A 232 -18.25 6.74 -0.02
CA VAL A 232 -17.95 7.90 0.86
C VAL A 232 -19.06 8.93 0.79
N LEU A 233 -19.49 9.31 -0.41
CA LEU A 233 -20.58 10.28 -0.60
C LEU A 233 -21.89 9.77 -0.02
N CYS A 234 -22.20 8.48 -0.18
CA CYS A 234 -23.39 7.85 0.39
C CYS A 234 -23.38 7.92 1.93
N VAL A 235 -22.25 7.59 2.57
CA VAL A 235 -22.12 7.66 4.04
C VAL A 235 -22.29 9.10 4.53
N ILE A 236 -21.72 10.09 3.84
CA ILE A 236 -21.92 11.52 4.18
C ILE A 236 -23.40 11.91 4.03
N TYR A 237 -24.05 11.51 2.94
CA TYR A 237 -25.47 11.77 2.72
C TYR A 237 -26.35 11.16 3.83
N LEU A 238 -26.08 9.91 4.21
CA LEU A 238 -26.81 9.22 5.29
C LEU A 238 -26.55 9.88 6.66
N HIS A 239 -25.33 10.35 6.90
CA HIS A 239 -25.01 11.07 8.13
C HIS A 239 -25.78 12.37 8.23
N VAL A 240 -25.77 13.20 7.18
CA VAL A 240 -26.37 14.54 7.18
C VAL A 240 -27.92 14.47 7.20
N ASN A 241 -28.52 13.56 6.43
CA ASN A 241 -29.99 13.55 6.28
C ASN A 241 -30.71 12.62 7.27
N PHE A 242 -30.03 11.59 7.78
CA PHE A 242 -30.65 10.59 8.65
C PHE A 242 -29.97 10.45 10.01
N GLY A 243 -28.93 11.23 10.28
CA GLY A 243 -28.21 11.19 11.57
C GLY A 243 -27.45 9.88 11.84
N ILE A 244 -27.17 9.08 10.79
CA ILE A 244 -26.46 7.80 10.92
C ILE A 244 -25.01 8.09 11.29
N LYS A 245 -24.57 7.64 12.45
CA LYS A 245 -23.21 7.85 12.97
C LYS A 245 -22.23 6.82 12.37
N LEU A 246 -21.91 6.95 11.10
CA LEU A 246 -20.86 6.19 10.43
C LEU A 246 -19.74 7.14 10.00
N ALA A 247 -18.49 6.73 10.21
CA ALA A 247 -17.35 7.51 9.69
C ALA A 247 -17.37 7.50 8.16
N PRO A 248 -17.23 8.63 7.46
CA PRO A 248 -17.29 8.70 5.99
C PRO A 248 -16.35 7.74 5.29
N TYR A 249 -15.19 7.48 5.86
CA TYR A 249 -14.20 6.55 5.32
C TYR A 249 -14.38 5.08 5.74
N LYS A 250 -15.42 4.71 6.49
CA LYS A 250 -15.57 3.36 7.07
C LYS A 250 -15.37 2.21 6.07
N LEU A 251 -15.77 2.39 4.82
CA LEU A 251 -15.68 1.35 3.80
C LEU A 251 -14.38 1.40 2.97
N VAL A 252 -13.56 2.44 3.13
CA VAL A 252 -12.40 2.69 2.26
C VAL A 252 -11.11 3.04 3.00
N SER A 253 -11.17 3.52 4.25
CA SER A 253 -10.03 4.13 4.92
C SER A 253 -9.20 3.20 5.79
N ASP A 254 -9.70 2.05 6.19
CA ASP A 254 -8.85 1.04 6.79
C ASP A 254 -8.17 0.23 5.69
N SER A 255 -6.88 -0.10 5.85
CA SER A 255 -6.14 -0.84 4.82
C SER A 255 -6.78 -2.20 4.52
N ASN A 256 -7.41 -2.83 5.52
CA ASN A 256 -8.14 -4.07 5.36
C ASN A 256 -9.57 -3.90 4.84
N ALA A 257 -10.08 -2.67 4.70
CA ALA A 257 -11.41 -2.44 4.13
C ALA A 257 -11.50 -3.02 2.71
N LEU A 258 -12.63 -3.70 2.44
CA LEU A 258 -12.80 -4.46 1.20
C LEU A 258 -12.53 -3.61 -0.05
N MET A 259 -13.05 -2.37 -0.09
CA MET A 259 -12.87 -1.50 -1.24
C MET A 259 -11.41 -1.06 -1.40
N ALA A 260 -10.68 -0.81 -0.30
CA ALA A 260 -9.26 -0.48 -0.36
C ALA A 260 -8.44 -1.64 -0.95
N VAL A 261 -8.78 -2.88 -0.62
CA VAL A 261 -8.14 -4.08 -1.18
C VAL A 261 -8.49 -4.27 -2.65
N VAL A 262 -9.77 -4.15 -3.01
CA VAL A 262 -10.22 -4.32 -4.41
C VAL A 262 -9.56 -3.30 -5.32
N VAL A 263 -9.56 -2.00 -4.94
CA VAL A 263 -8.89 -0.95 -5.73
C VAL A 263 -7.40 -1.23 -5.85
N ALA A 264 -6.73 -1.63 -4.76
CA ALA A 264 -5.30 -1.92 -4.79
C ALA A 264 -4.96 -3.11 -5.69
N VAL A 265 -5.73 -4.20 -5.62
CA VAL A 265 -5.48 -5.39 -6.46
C VAL A 265 -5.79 -5.11 -7.92
N CYS A 266 -6.93 -4.49 -8.24
CA CYS A 266 -7.29 -4.17 -9.62
C CYS A 266 -6.28 -3.22 -10.28
N SER A 267 -5.91 -2.12 -9.59
CA SER A 267 -4.93 -1.17 -10.11
C SER A 267 -3.54 -1.79 -10.23
N PHE A 268 -3.11 -2.61 -9.27
CA PHE A 268 -1.86 -3.35 -9.37
C PHE A 268 -1.87 -4.29 -10.59
N MET A 269 -2.96 -5.02 -10.83
CA MET A 269 -3.10 -5.91 -11.99
C MET A 269 -3.05 -5.14 -13.32
N TYR A 270 -3.61 -3.94 -13.38
CA TYR A 270 -3.54 -3.08 -14.55
C TYR A 270 -2.11 -2.57 -14.84
N PHE A 271 -1.39 -2.10 -13.80
CA PHE A 271 -0.06 -1.52 -13.99
C PHE A 271 1.08 -2.54 -14.06
N LYS A 272 0.87 -3.81 -13.64
CA LYS A 272 1.94 -4.82 -13.66
C LYS A 272 2.31 -5.27 -15.07
N ASP A 273 1.41 -5.19 -16.03
CA ASP A 273 1.56 -5.53 -17.44
C ASP A 273 1.78 -4.26 -18.25
#